data_0094ed1b1d830618b9484b82527db5d7
#
_entry.id   0094ed1b1d830618b9484b82527db5d7
#
_cell.length_a   1.000
_cell.length_b   1.000
_cell.length_c   1.000
_cell.angle_alpha   90.00
_cell.angle_beta   90.00
_cell.angle_gamma   90.00
#
_symmetry.space_group_name_H-M   'P 1'
#
loop_
_entity.id
_entity.type
_entity.pdbx_description
1 polymer ?
#
loop_
_entity_poly.entity_id
_entity_poly.type
_entity_poly.pdbx_seq_one_letter_code
_entity_poly.pdbx_strand_id
1 'polypeptide(L)'
;MKRREFIKTAGLGLAASTAVAAPAIAQSMPELKWRLTASWPKSLDTLYGSCELFAKYVSEATDGKFQIQVFAAGEIVPGLQTLDAVQNGTVEMGHTALYYYIGKDPTWALFCATPFGLNTRQQNAWYYDGEGQKLIDDFGKKFNTYNLLMGNTGAQMGGWFSKEIKEPGDFSGLKMRIGGWAGKTLQKLGLVPQQIAGGDIYPALEKGTIDAAEWVGPYDDEKLGFYKVAKYYYYPGWWEGGTTNHTQVNLEKWNQLPKNYQAILKAAAGAVNVEQTARYDARNPAALKRLVANGTQLRPFPQAVMEACLKASNEVNAETSAANPDFKKVWDSIQAFRNDEYLWWQVAEYTYDTFMIRTRPRA
;
A
#
# COMPACT_ATOMS: atom_id res chain seq x y z
N MET A 1 43.49 48.07 -41.75
CA MET A 1 43.38 48.13 -40.27
C MET A 1 44.72 47.72 -39.64
N LYS A 2 45.33 48.61 -38.84
CA LYS A 2 46.66 48.36 -38.29
C LYS A 2 46.54 47.45 -37.09
N ARG A 3 47.39 46.44 -37.00
CA ARG A 3 47.47 45.39 -35.95
C ARG A 3 47.37 45.93 -34.50
N ARG A 4 47.69 47.23 -34.29
CA ARG A 4 47.65 47.87 -32.97
C ARG A 4 46.22 48.20 -32.48
N GLU A 5 45.24 48.38 -33.36
CA GLU A 5 43.84 48.67 -32.95
C GLU A 5 43.11 47.40 -32.51
N PHE A 6 43.43 46.27 -33.18
CA PHE A 6 42.83 44.97 -32.79
C PHE A 6 43.24 44.54 -31.36
N ILE A 7 44.49 44.80 -30.95
CA ILE A 7 44.96 44.45 -29.60
C ILE A 7 44.33 45.32 -28.52
N LYS A 8 44.00 46.60 -28.82
CA LYS A 8 43.30 47.47 -27.86
C LYS A 8 41.85 47.10 -27.67
N THR A 9 41.17 46.60 -28.69
CA THR A 9 39.77 46.14 -28.61
C THR A 9 39.64 44.75 -27.99
N ALA A 10 40.65 43.86 -28.15
CA ALA A 10 40.68 42.57 -27.51
C ALA A 10 41.00 42.65 -26.00
N GLY A 11 41.78 43.67 -25.59
CA GLY A 11 42.12 43.88 -24.17
C GLY A 11 40.97 44.44 -23.33
N LEU A 12 39.98 45.10 -23.94
CA LEU A 12 38.78 45.59 -23.26
C LEU A 12 37.68 44.53 -23.14
N GLY A 13 37.72 43.50 -24.00
CA GLY A 13 36.77 42.37 -23.93
C GLY A 13 37.09 41.35 -22.86
N LEU A 14 38.34 41.25 -22.38
CA LEU A 14 38.74 40.31 -21.34
C LEU A 14 38.55 40.84 -19.90
N ALA A 15 38.35 42.13 -19.73
CA ALA A 15 38.16 42.74 -18.39
C ALA A 15 36.67 42.74 -17.94
N ALA A 16 35.74 42.40 -18.83
CA ALA A 16 34.30 42.36 -18.51
C ALA A 16 33.73 40.99 -18.19
N SER A 17 34.55 39.92 -18.16
CA SER A 17 34.09 38.56 -17.90
C SER A 17 34.57 37.98 -16.56
N THR A 18 35.07 38.78 -15.64
CA THR A 18 35.10 38.42 -14.22
C THR A 18 33.76 38.79 -13.59
N ALA A 19 32.67 38.25 -14.14
CA ALA A 19 31.48 38.00 -13.33
C ALA A 19 31.97 37.04 -12.22
N VAL A 20 32.20 37.58 -11.05
CA VAL A 20 32.35 36.79 -9.84
C VAL A 20 31.13 35.88 -9.81
N ALA A 21 31.31 34.61 -10.17
CA ALA A 21 30.34 33.61 -9.86
C ALA A 21 30.21 33.67 -8.33
N ALA A 22 29.15 34.33 -7.84
CA ALA A 22 28.80 34.26 -6.46
C ALA A 22 28.80 32.76 -6.14
N PRO A 23 29.49 32.28 -5.11
CA PRO A 23 29.43 30.89 -4.75
C PRO A 23 27.93 30.60 -4.62
N ALA A 24 27.41 29.69 -5.44
CA ALA A 24 26.11 29.13 -5.18
C ALA A 24 26.23 28.59 -3.74
N ILE A 25 25.65 29.30 -2.78
CA ILE A 25 25.51 28.81 -1.42
C ILE A 25 24.59 27.59 -1.62
N ALA A 26 25.19 26.43 -1.80
CA ALA A 26 24.50 25.18 -1.73
C ALA A 26 23.83 25.22 -0.36
N GLN A 27 22.53 25.39 -0.37
CA GLN A 27 21.73 25.43 0.85
C GLN A 27 22.06 24.12 1.56
N SER A 28 22.84 24.20 2.64
CA SER A 28 23.32 23.02 3.35
C SER A 28 22.09 22.23 3.78
N MET A 29 21.98 21.02 3.27
CA MET A 29 20.90 20.12 3.65
C MET A 29 20.99 19.90 5.16
N PRO A 30 19.95 20.21 5.96
CA PRO A 30 20.00 20.08 7.41
C PRO A 30 20.13 18.61 7.81
N GLU A 31 20.84 18.35 8.91
CA GLU A 31 20.83 17.01 9.52
C GLU A 31 19.51 16.75 10.21
N LEU A 32 18.85 15.66 9.83
CA LEU A 32 17.55 15.23 10.39
C LEU A 32 17.61 13.78 10.85
N LYS A 33 16.98 13.51 11.98
CA LYS A 33 16.75 12.16 12.49
C LYS A 33 15.28 12.01 12.81
N TRP A 34 14.60 11.19 12.04
CA TRP A 34 13.18 10.91 12.21
C TRP A 34 12.94 9.47 12.60
N ARG A 35 11.77 9.20 13.20
CA ARG A 35 11.31 7.87 13.58
C ARG A 35 10.14 7.48 12.69
N LEU A 36 10.19 6.26 12.18
CA LEU A 36 9.10 5.65 11.43
C LEU A 36 8.59 4.45 12.19
N THR A 37 7.33 4.48 12.67
CA THR A 37 6.68 3.30 13.24
C THR A 37 5.92 2.54 12.16
N ALA A 38 6.03 1.22 12.12
CA ALA A 38 5.36 0.37 11.15
C ALA A 38 4.22 -0.41 11.79
N SER A 39 3.17 -0.68 11.01
CA SER A 39 2.07 -1.57 11.42
C SER A 39 2.45 -3.06 11.37
N TRP A 40 3.69 -3.39 11.06
CA TRP A 40 4.16 -4.72 10.70
C TRP A 40 5.15 -5.30 11.70
N PRO A 41 5.12 -6.64 11.95
CA PRO A 41 6.18 -7.31 12.68
C PRO A 41 7.46 -7.41 11.84
N LYS A 42 8.63 -7.48 12.50
CA LYS A 42 9.95 -7.57 11.84
C LYS A 42 10.12 -8.80 10.95
N SER A 43 9.37 -9.86 11.20
CA SER A 43 9.43 -11.09 10.40
C SER A 43 9.00 -10.91 8.95
N LEU A 44 8.23 -9.86 8.64
CA LEU A 44 7.73 -9.57 7.30
C LEU A 44 8.68 -8.65 6.54
N ASP A 45 9.68 -9.24 5.91
CA ASP A 45 10.69 -8.53 5.10
C ASP A 45 10.13 -7.94 3.80
N THR A 46 8.88 -8.20 3.47
CA THR A 46 8.08 -7.55 2.44
C THR A 46 7.58 -6.19 2.93
N LEU A 47 6.81 -6.16 4.00
CA LEU A 47 6.17 -4.96 4.56
C LEU A 47 7.13 -4.17 5.45
N TYR A 48 7.70 -4.79 6.48
CA TYR A 48 8.67 -4.14 7.36
C TYR A 48 9.98 -3.82 6.63
N GLY A 49 10.48 -4.76 5.83
CA GLY A 49 11.70 -4.56 5.04
C GLY A 49 11.57 -3.45 3.99
N SER A 50 10.36 -3.10 3.56
CA SER A 50 10.13 -1.92 2.71
C SER A 50 10.36 -0.62 3.46
N CYS A 51 10.06 -0.56 4.76
CA CYS A 51 10.38 0.60 5.59
C CYS A 51 11.89 0.77 5.76
N GLU A 52 12.62 -0.33 5.95
CA GLU A 52 14.09 -0.30 6.05
C GLU A 52 14.73 0.12 4.72
N LEU A 53 14.19 -0.36 3.59
CA LEU A 53 14.65 0.01 2.26
C LEU A 53 14.43 1.50 1.97
N PHE A 54 13.26 2.03 2.35
CA PHE A 54 12.96 3.44 2.26
C PHE A 54 13.94 4.29 3.08
N ALA A 55 14.17 3.93 4.33
CA ALA A 55 15.12 4.61 5.20
C ALA A 55 16.54 4.61 4.63
N LYS A 56 16.95 3.47 4.04
CA LYS A 56 18.23 3.33 3.34
C LYS A 56 18.34 4.29 2.16
N TYR A 57 17.35 4.31 1.26
CA TYR A 57 17.36 5.19 0.09
C TYR A 57 17.40 6.67 0.46
N VAL A 58 16.65 7.08 1.48
CA VAL A 58 16.68 8.46 1.97
C VAL A 58 18.06 8.82 2.53
N SER A 59 18.66 7.93 3.32
CA SER A 59 20.00 8.14 3.87
C SER A 59 21.05 8.26 2.77
N GLU A 60 21.05 7.33 1.79
CA GLU A 60 22.01 7.34 0.67
C GLU A 60 21.84 8.58 -0.21
N ALA A 61 20.61 8.99 -0.53
CA ALA A 61 20.33 10.16 -1.37
C ALA A 61 20.66 11.50 -0.66
N THR A 62 20.90 11.47 0.65
CA THR A 62 21.21 12.67 1.45
C THR A 62 22.60 12.64 2.07
N ASP A 63 23.49 11.74 1.63
CA ASP A 63 24.83 11.53 2.21
C ASP A 63 24.77 11.35 3.75
N GLY A 64 23.76 10.62 4.24
CA GLY A 64 23.53 10.35 5.66
C GLY A 64 22.95 11.52 6.47
N LYS A 65 22.66 12.66 5.85
CA LYS A 65 22.12 13.83 6.55
C LYS A 65 20.66 13.67 6.99
N PHE A 66 19.87 12.88 6.26
CA PHE A 66 18.51 12.54 6.69
C PHE A 66 18.45 11.05 7.03
N GLN A 67 18.39 10.74 8.30
CA GLN A 67 18.31 9.38 8.82
C GLN A 67 16.90 9.10 9.35
N ILE A 68 16.35 7.95 8.97
CA ILE A 68 15.06 7.47 9.44
C ILE A 68 15.28 6.18 10.22
N GLN A 69 14.95 6.19 11.50
CA GLN A 69 14.98 4.99 12.33
C GLN A 69 13.64 4.28 12.26
N VAL A 70 13.66 3.01 11.87
CA VAL A 70 12.45 2.19 11.70
C VAL A 70 12.16 1.37 12.95
N PHE A 71 10.90 1.37 13.37
CA PHE A 71 10.38 0.61 14.52
C PHE A 71 9.23 -0.29 14.07
N ALA A 72 9.25 -1.53 14.53
CA ALA A 72 8.18 -2.48 14.24
C ALA A 72 6.92 -2.21 15.09
N ALA A 73 5.83 -2.87 14.71
CA ALA A 73 4.59 -2.85 15.48
C ALA A 73 4.86 -3.26 16.93
N GLY A 74 4.39 -2.45 17.87
CA GLY A 74 4.55 -2.67 19.31
C GLY A 74 5.82 -2.10 19.93
N GLU A 75 6.81 -1.63 19.14
CA GLU A 75 8.02 -1.03 19.70
C GLU A 75 7.78 0.41 20.20
N ILE A 76 6.96 1.20 19.52
CA ILE A 76 6.54 2.53 19.96
C ILE A 76 5.04 2.53 20.27
N VAL A 77 4.22 2.07 19.31
CA VAL A 77 2.78 1.96 19.44
C VAL A 77 2.30 0.63 18.86
N PRO A 78 1.14 0.11 19.28
CA PRO A 78 0.49 -1.02 18.62
C PRO A 78 0.30 -0.75 17.13
N GLY A 79 0.45 -1.79 16.28
CA GLY A 79 0.44 -1.64 14.81
C GLY A 79 -0.79 -0.97 14.21
N LEU A 80 -1.95 -1.06 14.86
CA LEU A 80 -3.19 -0.40 14.43
C LEU A 80 -3.32 1.05 14.91
N GLN A 81 -2.35 1.59 15.67
CA GLN A 81 -2.32 2.96 16.19
C GLN A 81 -1.30 3.85 15.47
N THR A 82 -0.77 3.39 14.35
CA THR A 82 0.26 4.14 13.59
C THR A 82 -0.22 5.52 13.17
N LEU A 83 -1.46 5.66 12.66
CA LEU A 83 -2.03 6.97 12.31
C LEU A 83 -2.10 7.90 13.52
N ASP A 84 -2.55 7.40 14.67
CA ASP A 84 -2.64 8.21 15.90
C ASP A 84 -1.28 8.75 16.32
N ALA A 85 -0.25 7.91 16.25
CA ALA A 85 1.11 8.31 16.60
C ALA A 85 1.67 9.40 15.67
N VAL A 86 1.39 9.31 14.37
CA VAL A 86 1.79 10.33 13.38
C VAL A 86 0.96 11.60 13.53
N GLN A 87 -0.36 11.47 13.62
CA GLN A 87 -1.29 12.60 13.76
C GLN A 87 -0.94 13.48 14.96
N ASN A 88 -0.63 12.85 16.10
CA ASN A 88 -0.32 13.53 17.35
C ASN A 88 1.15 13.95 17.48
N GLY A 89 2.00 13.64 16.49
CA GLY A 89 3.42 13.99 16.53
C GLY A 89 4.26 13.14 17.50
N THR A 90 3.74 11.99 17.97
CA THR A 90 4.52 11.03 18.77
C THR A 90 5.71 10.50 17.98
N VAL A 91 5.54 10.31 16.67
CA VAL A 91 6.58 10.02 15.69
C VAL A 91 6.39 10.91 14.47
N GLU A 92 7.47 11.08 13.73
CA GLU A 92 7.45 11.90 12.52
C GLU A 92 6.77 11.19 11.34
N MET A 93 6.87 9.86 11.28
CA MET A 93 6.39 9.03 10.17
C MET A 93 5.77 7.72 10.67
N GLY A 94 4.88 7.16 9.84
CA GLY A 94 4.32 5.82 10.07
C GLY A 94 4.01 5.12 8.76
N HIS A 95 4.26 3.80 8.68
CA HIS A 95 3.95 2.99 7.50
C HIS A 95 2.85 1.97 7.81
N THR A 96 1.77 1.99 7.02
CA THR A 96 0.54 1.28 7.36
C THR A 96 -0.34 0.99 6.13
N ALA A 97 -1.35 0.15 6.30
CA ALA A 97 -2.50 0.02 5.40
C ALA A 97 -3.62 0.95 5.89
N LEU A 98 -4.03 1.88 5.02
CA LEU A 98 -4.94 2.96 5.45
C LEU A 98 -6.34 2.47 5.85
N TYR A 99 -6.78 1.33 5.36
CA TYR A 99 -8.06 0.76 5.74
C TYR A 99 -8.15 0.35 7.22
N TYR A 100 -7.03 0.31 7.95
CA TYR A 100 -7.06 0.09 9.41
C TYR A 100 -7.80 1.20 10.16
N TYR A 101 -7.99 2.34 9.53
CA TYR A 101 -8.58 3.54 10.13
C TYR A 101 -10.02 3.84 9.70
N ILE A 102 -10.73 2.84 9.13
CA ILE A 102 -12.16 2.99 8.76
C ILE A 102 -13.06 3.34 9.94
N GLY A 103 -12.64 3.02 11.17
CA GLY A 103 -13.34 3.44 12.38
C GLY A 103 -13.26 4.95 12.67
N LYS A 104 -12.26 5.65 12.10
CA LYS A 104 -12.14 7.11 12.15
C LYS A 104 -12.93 7.76 11.01
N ASP A 105 -12.73 7.27 9.80
CA ASP A 105 -13.46 7.65 8.60
C ASP A 105 -13.36 6.54 7.55
N PRO A 106 -14.49 6.06 7.00
CA PRO A 106 -14.50 5.00 6.00
C PRO A 106 -13.76 5.36 4.71
N THR A 107 -13.57 6.64 4.40
CA THR A 107 -12.84 7.13 3.23
C THR A 107 -11.40 6.61 3.16
N TRP A 108 -10.79 6.32 4.30
CA TRP A 108 -9.44 5.72 4.35
C TRP A 108 -9.33 4.41 3.59
N ALA A 109 -10.41 3.61 3.55
CA ALA A 109 -10.41 2.35 2.79
C ALA A 109 -10.19 2.56 1.30
N LEU A 110 -10.76 3.62 0.73
CA LEU A 110 -10.70 3.92 -0.69
C LEU A 110 -9.27 4.23 -1.18
N PHE A 111 -8.43 4.70 -0.28
CA PHE A 111 -7.01 4.96 -0.56
C PHE A 111 -6.11 3.75 -0.32
N CYS A 112 -6.68 2.60 0.00
CA CYS A 112 -5.92 1.39 0.28
C CYS A 112 -6.33 0.23 -0.64
N ALA A 113 -7.49 -0.34 -0.37
CA ALA A 113 -8.10 -1.40 -1.17
C ALA A 113 -9.60 -1.41 -0.97
N THR A 114 -10.32 -1.73 -2.02
CA THR A 114 -11.77 -1.92 -2.00
C THR A 114 -12.12 -3.25 -2.65
N PRO A 115 -13.12 -3.96 -2.13
CA PRO A 115 -13.62 -5.17 -2.78
C PRO A 115 -14.00 -4.89 -4.24
N PHE A 116 -13.53 -5.77 -5.14
CA PHE A 116 -13.73 -5.65 -6.58
C PHE A 116 -13.25 -4.32 -7.18
N GLY A 117 -12.26 -3.69 -6.54
CA GLY A 117 -11.69 -2.40 -6.91
C GLY A 117 -10.60 -2.50 -7.97
N LEU A 118 -9.75 -1.47 -7.99
CA LEU A 118 -8.59 -1.40 -8.88
C LEU A 118 -7.53 -2.44 -8.50
N ASN A 119 -6.87 -3.03 -9.49
CA ASN A 119 -5.66 -3.81 -9.25
C ASN A 119 -4.43 -2.89 -9.05
N THR A 120 -3.28 -3.48 -8.73
CA THR A 120 -2.04 -2.75 -8.44
C THR A 120 -1.65 -1.75 -9.52
N ARG A 121 -1.69 -2.16 -10.79
CA ARG A 121 -1.28 -1.29 -11.90
C ARG A 121 -2.27 -0.15 -12.11
N GLN A 122 -3.56 -0.45 -12.01
CA GLN A 122 -4.63 0.56 -12.08
C GLN A 122 -4.57 1.54 -10.90
N GLN A 123 -4.26 1.05 -9.68
CA GLN A 123 -4.03 1.93 -8.53
C GLN A 123 -2.86 2.87 -8.75
N ASN A 124 -1.73 2.37 -9.26
CA ASN A 124 -0.59 3.23 -9.60
C ASN A 124 -0.97 4.29 -10.64
N ALA A 125 -1.72 3.93 -11.68
CA ALA A 125 -2.17 4.88 -12.69
C ALA A 125 -3.10 5.94 -12.08
N TRP A 126 -4.04 5.53 -11.21
CA TRP A 126 -4.93 6.47 -10.53
C TRP A 126 -4.20 7.42 -9.59
N TYR A 127 -3.16 6.93 -8.87
CA TYR A 127 -2.37 7.76 -7.95
C TYR A 127 -1.41 8.70 -8.67
N TYR A 128 -0.64 8.21 -9.64
CA TYR A 128 0.47 8.98 -10.23
C TYR A 128 0.04 9.88 -11.38
N ASP A 129 -0.99 9.51 -12.14
CA ASP A 129 -1.45 10.26 -13.32
C ASP A 129 -2.94 10.62 -13.26
N GLY A 130 -3.70 10.04 -12.32
CA GLY A 130 -5.09 10.39 -12.05
C GLY A 130 -5.23 11.34 -10.87
N GLU A 131 -6.39 11.28 -10.20
CA GLU A 131 -6.73 12.16 -9.07
C GLU A 131 -6.29 11.64 -7.70
N GLY A 132 -5.82 10.40 -7.60
CA GLY A 132 -5.62 9.71 -6.33
C GLY A 132 -4.71 10.44 -5.36
N GLN A 133 -3.53 10.91 -5.82
CA GLN A 133 -2.60 11.64 -4.96
C GLN A 133 -3.19 12.97 -4.46
N LYS A 134 -3.89 13.70 -5.33
CA LYS A 134 -4.53 14.95 -4.91
C LYS A 134 -5.64 14.72 -3.88
N LEU A 135 -6.45 13.70 -4.09
CA LEU A 135 -7.55 13.36 -3.19
C LEU A 135 -7.05 12.93 -1.80
N ILE A 136 -6.00 12.10 -1.74
CA ILE A 136 -5.43 11.69 -0.45
C ILE A 136 -4.69 12.82 0.25
N ASP A 137 -4.03 13.72 -0.49
CA ASP A 137 -3.40 14.91 0.08
C ASP A 137 -4.44 15.84 0.73
N ASP A 138 -5.57 16.06 0.06
CA ASP A 138 -6.65 16.89 0.58
C ASP A 138 -7.34 16.23 1.79
N PHE A 139 -7.58 14.93 1.74
CA PHE A 139 -8.22 14.20 2.83
C PHE A 139 -7.29 14.04 4.04
N GLY A 140 -6.03 13.73 3.84
CA GLY A 140 -5.03 13.53 4.90
C GLY A 140 -4.81 14.77 5.78
N LYS A 141 -5.02 15.98 5.25
CA LYS A 141 -4.94 17.23 6.02
C LYS A 141 -5.89 17.24 7.22
N LYS A 142 -7.06 16.60 7.12
CA LYS A 142 -8.02 16.46 8.22
C LYS A 142 -7.48 15.67 9.41
N PHE A 143 -6.47 14.86 9.14
CA PHE A 143 -5.79 13.98 10.09
C PHE A 143 -4.34 14.39 10.35
N ASN A 144 -3.97 15.63 10.01
CA ASN A 144 -2.62 16.15 10.18
C ASN A 144 -1.55 15.24 9.54
N THR A 145 -1.82 14.66 8.35
CA THR A 145 -0.89 13.79 7.63
C THR A 145 -0.69 14.21 6.18
N TYR A 146 0.54 14.01 5.70
CA TYR A 146 0.89 13.92 4.29
C TYR A 146 1.16 12.44 3.95
N ASN A 147 0.66 11.94 2.83
CA ASN A 147 0.67 10.51 2.53
C ASN A 147 1.50 10.21 1.29
N LEU A 148 2.50 9.35 1.44
CA LEU A 148 3.35 8.86 0.36
C LEU A 148 2.93 7.42 0.01
N LEU A 149 2.56 7.15 -1.23
CA LEU A 149 2.37 5.79 -1.73
C LEU A 149 3.75 5.09 -1.72
N MET A 150 3.90 4.08 -0.86
CA MET A 150 5.20 3.44 -0.61
C MET A 150 5.13 1.91 -0.62
N GLY A 151 4.20 1.36 -1.29
CA GLY A 151 4.12 -0.09 -1.47
C GLY A 151 2.78 -0.55 -2.00
N ASN A 152 2.79 -1.76 -2.56
CA ASN A 152 1.61 -2.49 -2.97
C ASN A 152 1.86 -4.00 -2.84
N THR A 153 0.87 -4.72 -2.33
CA THR A 153 0.99 -6.17 -2.14
C THR A 153 0.78 -6.99 -3.42
N GLY A 154 0.29 -6.37 -4.50
CA GLY A 154 -0.30 -7.12 -5.58
C GLY A 154 -1.67 -7.67 -5.20
N ALA A 155 -2.29 -8.43 -6.10
CA ALA A 155 -3.53 -9.14 -5.80
C ALA A 155 -3.30 -10.16 -4.69
N GLN A 156 -4.19 -10.13 -3.69
CA GLN A 156 -4.06 -10.98 -2.52
C GLN A 156 -4.80 -12.33 -2.69
N MET A 157 -4.57 -13.22 -1.73
CA MET A 157 -5.34 -14.45 -1.58
C MET A 157 -6.62 -14.21 -0.80
N GLY A 158 -7.58 -15.12 -0.98
CA GLY A 158 -8.88 -15.11 -0.30
C GLY A 158 -8.85 -15.63 1.14
N GLY A 159 -7.67 -15.80 1.74
CA GLY A 159 -7.50 -16.13 3.14
C GLY A 159 -7.62 -17.62 3.50
N TRP A 160 -7.44 -17.87 4.78
CA TRP A 160 -7.35 -19.17 5.43
C TRP A 160 -8.61 -19.47 6.22
N PHE A 161 -9.16 -20.66 6.03
CA PHE A 161 -10.40 -21.07 6.67
C PHE A 161 -10.22 -22.46 7.32
N SER A 162 -10.81 -22.64 8.49
CA SER A 162 -10.88 -23.93 9.15
C SER A 162 -11.93 -24.87 8.51
N LYS A 163 -12.93 -24.30 7.87
CA LYS A 163 -14.02 -24.99 7.15
C LYS A 163 -14.09 -24.57 5.70
N GLU A 164 -14.64 -25.43 4.83
CA GLU A 164 -14.89 -25.05 3.44
C GLU A 164 -16.03 -24.05 3.33
N ILE A 165 -15.89 -23.09 2.41
CA ILE A 165 -16.91 -22.12 2.00
C ILE A 165 -17.47 -22.59 0.65
N LYS A 166 -18.68 -23.09 0.63
CA LYS A 166 -19.36 -23.66 -0.55
C LYS A 166 -20.47 -22.76 -1.07
N GLU A 167 -21.07 -21.99 -0.19
CA GLU A 167 -22.18 -21.08 -0.49
C GLU A 167 -22.13 -19.83 0.37
N PRO A 168 -22.83 -18.74 0.02
CA PRO A 168 -22.80 -17.49 0.79
C PRO A 168 -23.21 -17.65 2.26
N GLY A 169 -24.11 -18.61 2.56
CA GLY A 169 -24.57 -18.90 3.91
C GLY A 169 -23.49 -19.38 4.86
N ASP A 170 -22.40 -19.94 4.35
CA ASP A 170 -21.27 -20.43 5.14
C ASP A 170 -20.49 -19.30 5.87
N PHE A 171 -20.69 -18.06 5.48
CA PHE A 171 -20.16 -16.90 6.19
C PHE A 171 -20.92 -16.55 7.48
N SER A 172 -22.17 -17.02 7.62
CA SER A 172 -23.00 -16.64 8.75
C SER A 172 -22.42 -17.10 10.08
N GLY A 173 -22.18 -16.15 11.00
CA GLY A 173 -21.61 -16.39 12.31
C GLY A 173 -20.10 -16.70 12.32
N LEU A 174 -19.45 -16.81 11.16
CA LEU A 174 -18.02 -17.08 11.05
C LEU A 174 -17.23 -15.88 11.54
N LYS A 175 -16.34 -16.09 12.52
CA LYS A 175 -15.45 -15.07 13.04
C LYS A 175 -14.18 -15.03 12.21
N MET A 176 -13.95 -13.93 11.51
CA MET A 176 -12.80 -13.81 10.63
C MET A 176 -11.97 -12.57 10.94
N ARG A 177 -10.66 -12.76 11.08
CA ARG A 177 -9.76 -11.61 10.95
C ARG A 177 -9.74 -11.17 9.51
N ILE A 178 -10.20 -9.97 9.27
CA ILE A 178 -10.22 -9.36 7.94
C ILE A 178 -10.04 -7.86 8.06
N GLY A 179 -9.18 -7.30 7.21
CA GLY A 179 -8.90 -5.88 7.18
C GLY A 179 -9.99 -5.09 6.48
N GLY A 180 -10.12 -3.86 6.90
CA GLY A 180 -10.76 -2.77 6.17
C GLY A 180 -12.18 -3.00 5.69
N TRP A 181 -12.39 -2.63 4.43
CA TRP A 181 -13.71 -2.52 3.80
C TRP A 181 -14.35 -3.88 3.49
N ALA A 182 -13.53 -4.91 3.32
CA ALA A 182 -14.00 -6.28 3.13
C ALA A 182 -14.78 -6.81 4.33
N GLY A 183 -14.36 -6.45 5.55
CA GLY A 183 -15.10 -6.80 6.77
C GLY A 183 -16.52 -6.23 6.78
N LYS A 184 -16.70 -4.97 6.38
CA LYS A 184 -18.01 -4.32 6.21
C LYS A 184 -18.87 -5.05 5.17
N THR A 185 -18.26 -5.45 4.06
CA THR A 185 -18.94 -6.17 2.99
C THR A 185 -19.43 -7.55 3.47
N LEU A 186 -18.55 -8.33 4.09
CA LEU A 186 -18.89 -9.68 4.57
C LEU A 186 -19.85 -9.66 5.78
N GLN A 187 -19.88 -8.59 6.53
CA GLN A 187 -20.88 -8.40 7.59
C GLN A 187 -22.32 -8.41 7.05
N LYS A 188 -22.53 -7.95 5.81
CA LYS A 188 -23.84 -8.08 5.12
C LYS A 188 -24.25 -9.54 4.89
N LEU A 189 -23.28 -10.45 4.82
CA LEU A 189 -23.50 -11.90 4.66
C LEU A 189 -23.47 -12.64 6.01
N GLY A 190 -23.50 -11.92 7.13
CA GLY A 190 -23.57 -12.49 8.48
C GLY A 190 -22.21 -12.86 9.10
N LEU A 191 -21.07 -12.55 8.43
CA LEU A 191 -19.76 -12.76 9.00
C LEU A 191 -19.50 -11.78 10.17
N VAL A 192 -18.72 -12.21 11.16
CA VAL A 192 -18.29 -11.40 12.31
C VAL A 192 -16.83 -10.98 12.09
N PRO A 193 -16.59 -9.79 11.48
CA PRO A 193 -15.24 -9.33 11.19
C PRO A 193 -14.54 -8.87 12.46
N GLN A 194 -13.23 -9.14 12.53
CA GLN A 194 -12.37 -8.69 13.60
C GLN A 194 -11.08 -8.10 13.01
N GLN A 195 -10.72 -6.90 13.42
CA GLN A 195 -9.48 -6.26 13.01
C GLN A 195 -8.40 -6.56 14.06
N ILE A 196 -7.47 -7.46 13.71
CA ILE A 196 -6.40 -7.93 14.57
C ILE A 196 -5.06 -7.62 13.88
N ALA A 197 -4.07 -7.15 14.63
CA ALA A 197 -2.72 -6.89 14.11
C ALA A 197 -2.03 -8.19 13.66
N GLY A 198 -1.14 -8.09 12.65
CA GLY A 198 -0.56 -9.28 11.99
C GLY A 198 0.10 -10.28 12.94
N GLY A 199 0.81 -9.81 13.97
CA GLY A 199 1.47 -10.68 14.95
C GLY A 199 0.51 -11.46 15.87
N ASP A 200 -0.74 -11.02 15.97
CA ASP A 200 -1.75 -11.61 16.88
C ASP A 200 -2.71 -12.58 16.16
N ILE A 201 -2.62 -12.69 14.83
CA ILE A 201 -3.54 -13.52 14.03
C ILE A 201 -3.33 -15.01 14.30
N TYR A 202 -2.06 -15.49 14.25
CA TYR A 202 -1.77 -16.91 14.48
C TYR A 202 -2.27 -17.39 15.87
N PRO A 203 -1.97 -16.69 16.99
CA PRO A 203 -2.51 -17.06 18.28
C PRO A 203 -4.04 -17.07 18.35
N ALA A 204 -4.71 -16.17 17.63
CA ALA A 204 -6.17 -16.12 17.60
C ALA A 204 -6.78 -17.30 16.83
N LEU A 205 -6.18 -17.71 15.70
CA LEU A 205 -6.56 -18.92 14.96
C LEU A 205 -6.29 -20.20 15.78
N GLU A 206 -5.11 -20.30 16.37
CA GLU A 206 -4.68 -21.47 17.16
C GLU A 206 -5.61 -21.73 18.36
N LYS A 207 -6.04 -20.66 19.03
CA LYS A 207 -6.97 -20.73 20.18
C LYS A 207 -8.44 -20.89 19.75
N GLY A 208 -8.75 -20.82 18.46
CA GLY A 208 -10.13 -20.85 17.97
C GLY A 208 -10.94 -19.60 18.33
N THR A 209 -10.29 -18.47 18.66
CA THR A 209 -10.98 -17.19 18.90
C THR A 209 -11.55 -16.64 17.60
N ILE A 210 -10.91 -16.96 16.48
CA ILE A 210 -11.38 -16.73 15.11
C ILE A 210 -11.33 -18.04 14.32
N ASP A 211 -12.22 -18.17 13.33
CA ASP A 211 -12.39 -19.35 12.48
C ASP A 211 -11.64 -19.23 11.15
N ALA A 212 -11.32 -17.99 10.75
CA ALA A 212 -10.67 -17.66 9.49
C ALA A 212 -9.84 -16.40 9.61
N ALA A 213 -8.87 -16.24 8.71
CA ALA A 213 -8.07 -15.03 8.61
C ALA A 213 -7.57 -14.82 7.18
N GLU A 214 -7.49 -13.57 6.76
CA GLU A 214 -6.70 -13.15 5.61
C GLU A 214 -5.47 -12.34 6.06
N TRP A 215 -4.45 -12.26 5.20
CA TRP A 215 -3.31 -11.38 5.42
C TRP A 215 -2.87 -10.77 4.08
N VAL A 216 -2.02 -11.45 3.32
CA VAL A 216 -1.59 -10.98 1.99
C VAL A 216 -1.62 -12.12 0.98
N GLY A 217 -0.71 -13.06 1.12
CA GLY A 217 -0.50 -14.10 0.14
C GLY A 217 0.55 -15.11 0.57
N PRO A 218 0.92 -16.06 -0.30
CA PRO A 218 1.66 -17.25 0.10
C PRO A 218 2.93 -17.00 0.89
N TYR A 219 3.71 -15.98 0.50
CA TYR A 219 5.01 -15.73 1.12
C TYR A 219 4.92 -15.22 2.57
N ASP A 220 4.09 -14.22 2.80
CA ASP A 220 3.88 -13.69 4.14
C ASP A 220 3.07 -14.65 5.01
N ASP A 221 2.03 -15.28 4.45
CA ASP A 221 1.15 -16.20 5.15
C ASP A 221 1.90 -17.46 5.62
N GLU A 222 2.87 -17.95 4.82
CA GLU A 222 3.77 -19.03 5.22
C GLU A 222 4.62 -18.63 6.43
N LYS A 223 5.18 -17.41 6.43
CA LYS A 223 5.97 -16.88 7.55
C LYS A 223 5.15 -16.70 8.83
N LEU A 224 3.90 -16.29 8.68
CA LEU A 224 2.97 -16.15 9.80
C LEU A 224 2.43 -17.51 10.29
N GLY A 225 2.63 -18.57 9.51
CA GLY A 225 2.35 -19.95 9.94
C GLY A 225 0.90 -20.39 9.85
N PHE A 226 0.03 -19.66 9.15
CA PHE A 226 -1.42 -19.93 9.12
C PHE A 226 -1.78 -21.33 8.64
N TYR A 227 -0.99 -21.91 7.72
CA TYR A 227 -1.16 -23.28 7.23
C TYR A 227 -1.12 -24.36 8.30
N LYS A 228 -0.57 -24.07 9.48
CA LYS A 228 -0.50 -25.02 10.62
C LYS A 228 -1.84 -25.14 11.34
N VAL A 229 -2.67 -24.09 11.26
CA VAL A 229 -3.89 -23.96 12.08
C VAL A 229 -5.17 -23.80 11.23
N ALA A 230 -5.03 -23.59 9.92
CA ALA A 230 -6.15 -23.55 8.97
C ALA A 230 -5.78 -24.32 7.70
N LYS A 231 -6.74 -25.09 7.17
CA LYS A 231 -6.49 -26.09 6.13
C LYS A 231 -6.79 -25.58 4.73
N TYR A 232 -7.82 -24.75 4.59
CA TYR A 232 -8.32 -24.30 3.29
C TYR A 232 -7.81 -22.91 2.97
N TYR A 233 -7.19 -22.74 1.79
CA TYR A 233 -6.64 -21.50 1.34
C TYR A 233 -7.33 -21.05 0.07
N TYR A 234 -8.12 -19.99 0.18
CA TYR A 234 -9.03 -19.55 -0.87
C TYR A 234 -8.40 -18.53 -1.81
N TYR A 235 -8.90 -18.47 -3.05
CA TYR A 235 -8.59 -17.47 -4.08
C TYR A 235 -9.80 -17.22 -4.99
N PRO A 236 -9.82 -16.08 -5.71
CA PRO A 236 -8.96 -14.90 -5.53
C PRO A 236 -9.33 -14.11 -4.27
N GLY A 237 -8.39 -13.26 -3.80
CA GLY A 237 -8.71 -12.25 -2.80
C GLY A 237 -9.52 -11.11 -3.42
N TRP A 238 -10.80 -11.33 -3.63
CA TRP A 238 -11.70 -10.40 -4.32
C TRP A 238 -11.84 -9.06 -3.60
N TRP A 239 -11.46 -8.99 -2.36
CA TRP A 239 -11.47 -7.78 -1.54
C TRP A 239 -10.24 -6.89 -1.76
N GLU A 240 -9.15 -7.42 -2.32
CA GLU A 240 -7.89 -6.71 -2.49
C GLU A 240 -7.20 -7.13 -3.80
N GLY A 241 -7.64 -6.54 -4.91
CA GLY A 241 -6.98 -6.68 -6.22
C GLY A 241 -5.58 -6.06 -6.26
N GLY A 242 -5.29 -5.25 -5.28
CA GLY A 242 -4.03 -4.65 -4.91
C GLY A 242 -4.24 -3.85 -3.64
N THR A 243 -3.30 -3.92 -2.69
CA THR A 243 -3.38 -3.15 -1.45
C THR A 243 -2.23 -2.18 -1.40
N THR A 244 -2.55 -0.89 -1.53
CA THR A 244 -1.56 0.15 -1.39
C THR A 244 -1.15 0.32 0.07
N ASN A 245 0.14 0.41 0.31
CA ASN A 245 0.70 0.77 1.61
C ASN A 245 1.24 2.19 1.55
N HIS A 246 1.00 2.95 2.60
CA HIS A 246 1.38 4.36 2.64
C HIS A 246 2.31 4.64 3.82
N THR A 247 3.29 5.52 3.55
CA THR A 247 3.99 6.21 4.62
C THR A 247 3.28 7.53 4.88
N GLN A 248 2.69 7.62 6.06
CA GLN A 248 2.11 8.84 6.59
C GLN A 248 3.20 9.66 7.25
N VAL A 249 3.29 10.94 6.91
CA VAL A 249 4.18 11.91 7.53
C VAL A 249 3.34 12.93 8.29
N ASN A 250 3.71 13.26 9.51
CA ASN A 250 3.06 14.37 10.23
C ASN A 250 3.11 15.64 9.36
N LEU A 251 1.97 16.28 9.13
CA LEU A 251 1.84 17.36 8.16
C LEU A 251 2.67 18.60 8.52
N GLU A 252 2.78 18.91 9.82
CA GLU A 252 3.62 20.02 10.26
C GLU A 252 5.09 19.74 9.98
N LYS A 253 5.55 18.50 10.25
CA LYS A 253 6.92 18.07 9.95
C LYS A 253 7.18 18.07 8.45
N TRP A 254 6.22 17.59 7.64
CA TRP A 254 6.31 17.64 6.18
C TRP A 254 6.48 19.07 5.65
N ASN A 255 5.69 20.00 6.17
CA ASN A 255 5.73 21.40 5.73
C ASN A 255 7.03 22.13 6.14
N GLN A 256 7.72 21.66 7.17
CA GLN A 256 9.02 22.19 7.62
C GLN A 256 10.19 21.65 6.80
N LEU A 257 9.99 20.55 6.03
CA LEU A 257 11.06 19.97 5.24
C LEU A 257 11.49 20.89 4.08
N PRO A 258 12.81 20.99 3.83
CA PRO A 258 13.32 21.57 2.58
C PRO A 258 12.73 20.85 1.36
N LYS A 259 12.51 21.58 0.27
CA LYS A 259 11.90 21.05 -0.96
C LYS A 259 12.67 19.86 -1.57
N ASN A 260 13.99 19.88 -1.49
CA ASN A 260 14.82 18.75 -1.92
C ASN A 260 14.59 17.50 -1.08
N TYR A 261 14.39 17.60 0.24
CA TYR A 261 14.05 16.44 1.07
C TYR A 261 12.66 15.92 0.78
N GLN A 262 11.67 16.81 0.55
CA GLN A 262 10.35 16.38 0.11
C GLN A 262 10.42 15.61 -1.22
N ALA A 263 11.24 16.07 -2.17
CA ALA A 263 11.45 15.39 -3.45
C ALA A 263 12.12 14.03 -3.29
N ILE A 264 13.15 13.93 -2.42
CA ILE A 264 13.84 12.66 -2.11
C ILE A 264 12.88 11.66 -1.48
N LEU A 265 12.07 12.07 -0.49
CA LEU A 265 11.08 11.19 0.13
C LEU A 265 10.06 10.66 -0.88
N LYS A 266 9.58 11.50 -1.80
CA LYS A 266 8.66 11.08 -2.88
C LYS A 266 9.32 10.08 -3.83
N ALA A 267 10.56 10.35 -4.25
CA ALA A 267 11.30 9.46 -5.16
C ALA A 267 11.60 8.10 -4.49
N ALA A 268 12.05 8.12 -3.23
CA ALA A 268 12.31 6.89 -2.46
C ALA A 268 11.04 6.07 -2.24
N ALA A 269 9.90 6.72 -1.92
CA ALA A 269 8.61 6.05 -1.78
C ALA A 269 8.16 5.38 -3.09
N GLY A 270 8.30 6.08 -4.22
CA GLY A 270 7.97 5.52 -5.54
C GLY A 270 8.86 4.31 -5.91
N ALA A 271 10.16 4.37 -5.62
CA ALA A 271 11.05 3.23 -5.83
C ALA A 271 10.63 2.02 -4.98
N VAL A 272 10.37 2.24 -3.69
CA VAL A 272 9.93 1.16 -2.78
C VAL A 272 8.56 0.59 -3.18
N ASN A 273 7.65 1.42 -3.70
CA ASN A 273 6.35 0.94 -4.21
C ASN A 273 6.51 -0.11 -5.32
N VAL A 274 7.43 0.11 -6.25
CA VAL A 274 7.74 -0.87 -7.31
C VAL A 274 8.42 -2.11 -6.74
N GLU A 275 9.41 -1.93 -5.87
CA GLU A 275 10.20 -3.05 -5.33
C GLU A 275 9.39 -3.95 -4.39
N GLN A 276 8.47 -3.40 -3.60
CA GLN A 276 7.61 -4.22 -2.74
C GLN A 276 6.73 -5.15 -3.57
N THR A 277 6.08 -4.64 -4.62
CA THR A 277 5.26 -5.44 -5.53
C THR A 277 6.12 -6.51 -6.22
N ALA A 278 7.27 -6.14 -6.79
CA ALA A 278 8.17 -7.07 -7.44
C ALA A 278 8.66 -8.18 -6.49
N ARG A 279 8.88 -7.86 -5.22
CA ARG A 279 9.27 -8.82 -4.19
C ARG A 279 8.19 -9.84 -3.90
N TYR A 280 6.92 -9.42 -3.83
CA TYR A 280 5.79 -10.33 -3.69
C TYR A 280 5.64 -11.23 -4.91
N ASP A 281 5.65 -10.66 -6.11
CA ASP A 281 5.49 -11.41 -7.35
C ASP A 281 6.60 -12.45 -7.55
N ALA A 282 7.83 -12.12 -7.18
CA ALA A 282 8.95 -13.06 -7.27
C ALA A 282 8.91 -14.18 -6.22
N ARG A 283 8.35 -13.94 -5.04
CA ARG A 283 8.43 -14.88 -3.90
C ARG A 283 7.17 -15.72 -3.69
N ASN A 284 6.00 -15.19 -4.00
CA ASN A 284 4.73 -15.89 -3.84
C ASN A 284 4.67 -17.24 -4.57
N PRO A 285 5.14 -17.40 -5.82
CA PRO A 285 5.04 -18.68 -6.51
C PRO A 285 5.77 -19.82 -5.81
N ALA A 286 6.97 -19.56 -5.30
CA ALA A 286 7.75 -20.57 -4.58
C ALA A 286 7.12 -20.92 -3.22
N ALA A 287 6.62 -19.92 -2.49
CA ALA A 287 5.91 -20.12 -1.22
C ALA A 287 4.61 -20.91 -1.43
N LEU A 288 3.84 -20.58 -2.47
CA LEU A 288 2.62 -21.32 -2.80
C LEU A 288 2.89 -22.82 -3.04
N LYS A 289 3.97 -23.13 -3.78
CA LYS A 289 4.38 -24.53 -4.01
C LYS A 289 4.69 -25.24 -2.69
N ARG A 290 5.42 -24.60 -1.78
CA ARG A 290 5.73 -25.18 -0.46
C ARG A 290 4.48 -25.40 0.38
N LEU A 291 3.56 -24.42 0.40
CA LEU A 291 2.28 -24.54 1.14
C LEU A 291 1.46 -25.72 0.64
N VAL A 292 1.32 -25.89 -0.68
CA VAL A 292 0.60 -27.02 -1.28
C VAL A 292 1.30 -28.33 -0.96
N ALA A 293 2.63 -28.39 -1.08
CA ALA A 293 3.41 -29.58 -0.73
C ALA A 293 3.26 -29.98 0.76
N ASN A 294 3.02 -28.99 1.63
CA ASN A 294 2.74 -29.20 3.06
C ASN A 294 1.27 -29.51 3.38
N GLY A 295 0.42 -29.77 2.36
CA GLY A 295 -0.96 -30.22 2.53
C GLY A 295 -2.02 -29.12 2.57
N THR A 296 -1.65 -27.86 2.32
CA THR A 296 -2.60 -26.75 2.16
C THR A 296 -3.56 -27.04 1.00
N GLN A 297 -4.86 -26.91 1.22
CA GLN A 297 -5.88 -27.16 0.21
C GLN A 297 -6.32 -25.85 -0.46
N LEU A 298 -5.83 -25.61 -1.65
CA LEU A 298 -6.27 -24.47 -2.47
C LEU A 298 -7.72 -24.66 -2.91
N ARG A 299 -8.52 -23.61 -2.78
CA ARG A 299 -9.92 -23.58 -3.19
C ARG A 299 -10.24 -22.27 -3.92
N PRO A 300 -10.83 -22.32 -5.11
CA PRO A 300 -11.47 -21.13 -5.67
C PRO A 300 -12.74 -20.83 -4.87
N PHE A 301 -13.05 -19.55 -4.67
CA PHE A 301 -14.38 -19.20 -4.21
C PHE A 301 -15.42 -19.59 -5.26
N PRO A 302 -16.53 -20.25 -4.85
CA PRO A 302 -17.64 -20.54 -5.77
C PRO A 302 -18.21 -19.25 -6.40
N GLN A 303 -18.68 -19.36 -7.63
CA GLN A 303 -19.25 -18.21 -8.35
C GLN A 303 -20.39 -17.55 -7.56
N ALA A 304 -21.30 -18.33 -6.98
CA ALA A 304 -22.40 -17.80 -6.17
C ALA A 304 -21.90 -16.98 -4.95
N VAL A 305 -20.79 -17.38 -4.35
CA VAL A 305 -20.14 -16.62 -3.27
C VAL A 305 -19.59 -15.29 -3.80
N MET A 306 -18.88 -15.31 -4.94
CA MET A 306 -18.35 -14.12 -5.57
C MET A 306 -19.46 -13.11 -5.94
N GLU A 307 -20.56 -13.59 -6.52
CA GLU A 307 -21.71 -12.75 -6.88
C GLU A 307 -22.40 -12.13 -5.65
N ALA A 308 -22.58 -12.92 -4.59
CA ALA A 308 -23.16 -12.42 -3.34
C ALA A 308 -22.25 -11.35 -2.70
N CYS A 309 -20.93 -11.57 -2.70
CA CYS A 309 -19.97 -10.60 -2.18
C CYS A 309 -19.93 -9.32 -3.02
N LEU A 310 -20.00 -9.42 -4.35
CA LEU A 310 -20.07 -8.26 -5.25
C LEU A 310 -21.33 -7.43 -4.97
N LYS A 311 -22.48 -8.08 -4.84
CA LYS A 311 -23.73 -7.42 -4.50
C LYS A 311 -23.63 -6.70 -3.15
N ALA A 312 -23.14 -7.38 -2.11
CA ALA A 312 -22.96 -6.80 -0.79
C ALA A 312 -21.99 -5.61 -0.81
N SER A 313 -20.90 -5.71 -1.58
CA SER A 313 -19.93 -4.61 -1.76
C SER A 313 -20.60 -3.38 -2.38
N ASN A 314 -21.39 -3.56 -3.44
CA ASN A 314 -22.09 -2.47 -4.10
C ASN A 314 -23.09 -1.78 -3.14
N GLU A 315 -23.81 -2.55 -2.33
CA GLU A 315 -24.73 -2.02 -1.32
C GLU A 315 -24.00 -1.19 -0.27
N VAL A 316 -22.90 -1.71 0.31
CA VAL A 316 -22.10 -1.00 1.32
C VAL A 316 -21.52 0.29 0.75
N ASN A 317 -21.01 0.27 -0.49
CA ASN A 317 -20.48 1.46 -1.15
C ASN A 317 -21.56 2.52 -1.39
N ALA A 318 -22.74 2.12 -1.84
CA ALA A 318 -23.87 3.03 -2.06
C ALA A 318 -24.35 3.66 -0.76
N GLU A 319 -24.57 2.85 0.29
CA GLU A 319 -24.99 3.31 1.61
C GLU A 319 -23.98 4.31 2.22
N THR A 320 -22.69 3.99 2.11
CA THR A 320 -21.65 4.85 2.67
C THR A 320 -21.48 6.13 1.85
N SER A 321 -21.57 6.07 0.53
CA SER A 321 -21.55 7.25 -0.33
C SER A 321 -22.70 8.21 -0.03
N ALA A 322 -23.88 7.68 0.31
CA ALA A 322 -25.03 8.48 0.70
C ALA A 322 -24.86 9.18 2.06
N ALA A 323 -24.07 8.57 2.96
CA ALA A 323 -23.90 9.07 4.33
C ALA A 323 -22.63 9.93 4.52
N ASN A 324 -21.60 9.76 3.66
CA ASN A 324 -20.29 10.41 3.82
C ASN A 324 -19.87 11.10 2.51
N PRO A 325 -19.87 12.44 2.46
CA PRO A 325 -19.50 13.22 1.27
C PRO A 325 -18.04 13.01 0.82
N ASP A 326 -17.10 12.82 1.76
CA ASP A 326 -15.69 12.55 1.41
C ASP A 326 -15.56 11.19 0.76
N PHE A 327 -16.21 10.17 1.32
CA PHE A 327 -16.26 8.84 0.74
C PHE A 327 -16.84 8.90 -0.68
N LYS A 328 -18.00 9.57 -0.84
CA LYS A 328 -18.63 9.72 -2.15
C LYS A 328 -17.70 10.35 -3.18
N LYS A 329 -17.04 11.45 -2.81
CA LYS A 329 -16.12 12.17 -3.71
C LYS A 329 -15.00 11.27 -4.22
N VAL A 330 -14.37 10.52 -3.33
CA VAL A 330 -13.26 9.62 -3.68
C VAL A 330 -13.77 8.40 -4.45
N TRP A 331 -14.91 7.84 -4.03
CA TRP A 331 -15.52 6.70 -4.69
C TRP A 331 -15.94 7.00 -6.12
N ASP A 332 -16.54 8.16 -6.38
CA ASP A 332 -16.93 8.59 -7.72
C ASP A 332 -15.71 8.69 -8.65
N SER A 333 -14.58 9.23 -8.16
CA SER A 333 -13.33 9.29 -8.91
C SER A 333 -12.80 7.90 -9.25
N ILE A 334 -12.76 6.97 -8.26
CA ILE A 334 -12.32 5.60 -8.48
C ILE A 334 -13.22 4.89 -9.50
N GLN A 335 -14.53 5.05 -9.40
CA GLN A 335 -15.49 4.40 -10.31
C GLN A 335 -15.34 4.89 -11.75
N ALA A 336 -15.22 6.20 -11.94
CA ALA A 336 -15.02 6.77 -13.27
C ALA A 336 -13.70 6.25 -13.89
N PHE A 337 -12.60 6.32 -13.13
CA PHE A 337 -11.31 5.84 -13.56
C PHE A 337 -11.32 4.33 -13.89
N ARG A 338 -11.91 3.51 -13.02
CA ARG A 338 -12.01 2.05 -13.21
C ARG A 338 -12.79 1.69 -14.48
N ASN A 339 -13.88 2.39 -14.78
CA ASN A 339 -14.68 2.11 -15.97
C ASN A 339 -13.89 2.35 -17.26
N ASP A 340 -13.10 3.43 -17.31
CA ASP A 340 -12.23 3.73 -18.45
C ASP A 340 -11.06 2.73 -18.54
N GLU A 341 -10.43 2.40 -17.40
CA GLU A 341 -9.35 1.43 -17.34
C GLU A 341 -9.76 0.03 -17.81
N TYR A 342 -10.97 -0.43 -17.52
CA TYR A 342 -11.45 -1.73 -17.98
C TYR A 342 -11.57 -1.82 -19.50
N LEU A 343 -11.88 -0.73 -20.19
CA LEU A 343 -11.90 -0.72 -21.65
C LEU A 343 -10.50 -1.01 -22.22
N TRP A 344 -9.47 -0.37 -21.66
CA TRP A 344 -8.09 -0.63 -22.03
C TRP A 344 -7.60 -2.00 -21.57
N TRP A 345 -7.86 -2.36 -20.32
CA TRP A 345 -7.38 -3.61 -19.70
C TRP A 345 -7.88 -4.85 -20.44
N GLN A 346 -9.14 -4.83 -20.86
CA GLN A 346 -9.76 -5.90 -21.63
C GLN A 346 -9.04 -6.15 -22.96
N VAL A 347 -8.60 -5.08 -23.63
CA VAL A 347 -7.91 -5.16 -24.92
C VAL A 347 -6.44 -5.57 -24.75
N ALA A 348 -5.77 -5.07 -23.71
CA ALA A 348 -4.35 -5.26 -23.48
C ALA A 348 -4.08 -6.49 -22.58
N GLU A 349 -3.89 -6.27 -21.28
CA GLU A 349 -3.38 -7.27 -20.34
C GLU A 349 -4.27 -8.51 -20.23
N TYR A 350 -5.57 -8.36 -20.10
CA TYR A 350 -6.49 -9.50 -19.96
C TYR A 350 -6.39 -10.46 -21.14
N THR A 351 -6.37 -9.93 -22.35
CA THR A 351 -6.27 -10.73 -23.58
C THR A 351 -4.90 -11.40 -23.68
N TYR A 352 -3.83 -10.65 -23.42
CA TYR A 352 -2.46 -11.17 -23.43
C TYR A 352 -2.25 -12.24 -22.36
N ASP A 353 -2.54 -11.94 -21.11
CA ASP A 353 -2.34 -12.86 -19.99
C ASP A 353 -3.17 -14.14 -20.13
N THR A 354 -4.44 -14.00 -20.56
CA THR A 354 -5.31 -15.14 -20.79
C THR A 354 -4.72 -16.08 -21.85
N PHE A 355 -4.18 -15.54 -22.96
CA PHE A 355 -3.52 -16.33 -23.99
C PHE A 355 -2.28 -17.03 -23.42
N MET A 356 -1.40 -16.30 -22.75
CA MET A 356 -0.16 -16.86 -22.20
C MET A 356 -0.40 -17.93 -21.15
N ILE A 357 -1.37 -17.72 -20.25
CA ILE A 357 -1.71 -18.70 -19.21
C ILE A 357 -2.27 -20.00 -19.82
N ARG A 358 -3.10 -19.90 -20.87
CA ARG A 358 -3.72 -21.06 -21.53
C ARG A 358 -2.73 -21.86 -22.37
N THR A 359 -1.73 -21.20 -22.96
CA THR A 359 -0.78 -21.82 -23.89
C THR A 359 0.53 -22.28 -23.25
N ARG A 360 0.76 -21.92 -21.97
CA ARG A 360 1.98 -22.34 -21.26
C ARG A 360 2.09 -23.87 -21.21
N PRO A 361 3.30 -24.46 -21.36
CA PRO A 361 3.51 -25.86 -21.11
C PRO A 361 3.07 -26.24 -19.71
N ARG A 362 2.30 -27.31 -19.57
CA ARG A 362 1.99 -27.88 -18.25
C ARG A 362 3.24 -28.65 -17.79
N ALA A 363 3.89 -28.13 -16.75
CA ALA A 363 5.01 -28.79 -16.09
C ALA A 363 4.55 -30.00 -15.29
#